data_5ae9a2663443c40ca01474b2ad58a111
#
_entry.id   5ae9a2663443c40ca01474b2ad58a111
#
_cell.length_a   1.000
_cell.length_b   1.000
_cell.length_c   1.000
_cell.angle_alpha   90.00
_cell.angle_beta   90.00
_cell.angle_gamma   90.00
#
_symmetry.space_group_name_H-M   'P 1'
#
loop_
_entity.id
_entity.type
_entity.pdbx_description
1 polymer ?
#
loop_
_entity_poly.entity_id
_entity_poly.type
_entity_poly.pdbx_seq_one_letter_code
_entity_poly.pdbx_strand_id
1 'polypeptide(L)'
;MKRVGSVVAWSVVWAAACAVLSAQNWPSFRGPGASGVADGAPTPVKWNAATGENVLWKTPVPGVAVSSPIVWGDRVFVSTAVSSDPAAGIRTGLYGDVEPAKDVSKHAWKLVALDRRTGKVLWERVAHEGIPKTKRHPKSSQASATPVTDGRRVIVSFGSEGLYAYDVDGKPLWTRDLGVLNAGWFYDPDYEWGIGSSPIIWKNLVIVQCDIQKGSFLAAFDVASGAPVWRTAREEIPSWSTPAIYEGDGHAELITQATTFTRGYDPGTGKELWRLSGNSEITIPTPVIGPGLIIVTNGYFRVQPIFAIKPGATGDITLKGDQTQNQSIAWSTPRGGPYIPTPIIYGDQLYVLGINGVLAAYNVRSGERVYQARVGNGGSFSASPVAADGKIYVASEDGDIFVFKAGPAYELLATNAMGQVVMATPAISNGVIIVRGLKDVFAIGMKP
;
A
#
# COMPACT_ATOMS: atom_id res chain seq x y z
N MET A 1 6.89 -81.72 -23.39
CA MET A 1 6.13 -80.65 -22.68
C MET A 1 7.00 -79.45 -22.59
N LYS A 2 6.75 -78.39 -23.43
CA LYS A 2 7.49 -77.12 -23.44
C LYS A 2 6.67 -76.11 -22.63
N ARG A 3 7.25 -75.53 -21.57
CA ARG A 3 6.68 -74.41 -20.81
C ARG A 3 7.01 -73.08 -21.50
N VAL A 4 5.99 -72.41 -21.88
CA VAL A 4 6.08 -70.99 -22.39
C VAL A 4 5.99 -70.07 -21.18
N GLY A 5 7.04 -69.30 -20.92
CA GLY A 5 7.04 -68.26 -19.90
C GLY A 5 6.59 -66.94 -20.51
N SER A 6 5.49 -66.36 -19.99
CA SER A 6 5.02 -65.03 -20.35
C SER A 6 5.78 -63.98 -19.54
N VAL A 7 6.47 -63.08 -20.24
CA VAL A 7 7.09 -61.87 -19.63
C VAL A 7 6.06 -60.75 -19.69
N VAL A 8 5.61 -60.30 -18.54
CA VAL A 8 4.75 -59.12 -18.40
C VAL A 8 5.67 -57.89 -18.25
N ALA A 9 5.70 -57.04 -19.27
CA ALA A 9 6.40 -55.77 -19.23
C ALA A 9 5.51 -54.72 -18.53
N TRP A 10 5.94 -54.20 -17.40
CA TRP A 10 5.33 -53.08 -16.69
C TRP A 10 5.84 -51.75 -17.29
N SER A 11 4.99 -51.04 -18.04
CA SER A 11 5.26 -49.70 -18.51
C SER A 11 4.96 -48.70 -17.39
N VAL A 12 5.99 -48.14 -16.76
CA VAL A 12 5.84 -47.04 -15.80
C VAL A 12 5.64 -45.73 -16.58
N VAL A 13 4.43 -45.26 -16.62
CA VAL A 13 4.11 -43.91 -17.15
C VAL A 13 4.47 -42.89 -16.11
N TRP A 14 5.52 -42.15 -16.33
CA TRP A 14 5.84 -40.91 -15.54
C TRP A 14 4.89 -39.81 -15.95
N ALA A 15 3.87 -39.53 -15.13
CA ALA A 15 3.09 -38.34 -15.25
C ALA A 15 3.93 -37.18 -14.67
N ALA A 16 4.52 -36.36 -15.54
CA ALA A 16 5.11 -35.09 -15.16
C ALA A 16 3.98 -34.17 -14.70
N ALA A 17 3.77 -34.05 -13.40
CA ALA A 17 2.92 -33.01 -12.83
C ALA A 17 3.59 -31.67 -13.09
N CYS A 18 3.16 -30.96 -14.13
CA CYS A 18 3.43 -29.54 -14.28
C CYS A 18 2.75 -28.83 -13.10
N ALA A 19 3.51 -28.54 -12.05
CA ALA A 19 3.08 -27.60 -11.03
C ALA A 19 2.82 -26.26 -11.74
N VAL A 20 1.57 -25.92 -11.96
CA VAL A 20 1.17 -24.56 -12.34
C VAL A 20 1.53 -23.69 -11.14
N LEU A 21 2.69 -23.06 -11.19
CA LEU A 21 3.05 -22.02 -10.24
C LEU A 21 1.96 -20.96 -10.32
N SER A 22 1.07 -20.96 -9.35
CA SER A 22 0.06 -19.91 -9.22
C SER A 22 0.80 -18.57 -9.21
N ALA A 23 0.45 -17.69 -10.15
CA ALA A 23 1.09 -16.40 -10.23
C ALA A 23 0.90 -15.67 -8.88
N GLN A 24 2.00 -15.25 -8.27
CA GLN A 24 1.96 -14.47 -7.05
C GLN A 24 1.39 -13.09 -7.36
N ASN A 25 0.17 -12.84 -6.92
CA ASN A 25 -0.54 -11.60 -7.15
C ASN A 25 -0.17 -10.54 -6.11
N TRP A 26 -0.30 -9.27 -6.51
CA TRP A 26 -0.15 -8.11 -5.64
C TRP A 26 -1.41 -7.22 -5.78
N PRO A 27 -2.55 -7.61 -5.15
CA PRO A 27 -3.88 -7.16 -5.54
C PRO A 27 -4.27 -5.76 -5.06
N SER A 28 -3.52 -5.18 -4.13
CA SER A 28 -3.87 -3.92 -3.45
C SER A 28 -2.62 -3.17 -2.99
N PHE A 29 -2.81 -2.03 -2.36
CA PHE A 29 -1.72 -1.33 -1.66
C PHE A 29 -1.00 -2.28 -0.71
N ARG A 30 0.32 -2.43 -0.89
CA ARG A 30 1.20 -3.35 -0.15
C ARG A 30 0.86 -4.84 -0.32
N GLY A 31 0.16 -5.23 -1.38
CA GLY A 31 -0.07 -6.62 -1.75
C GLY A 31 -1.06 -7.37 -0.84
N PRO A 32 -0.94 -8.71 -0.77
CA PRO A 32 -1.85 -9.53 0.02
C PRO A 32 -1.85 -9.13 1.50
N GLY A 33 -3.03 -8.88 2.07
CA GLY A 33 -3.19 -8.48 3.48
C GLY A 33 -2.46 -7.20 3.85
N ALA A 34 -2.10 -6.34 2.90
CA ALA A 34 -1.27 -5.16 3.09
C ALA A 34 0.10 -5.45 3.76
N SER A 35 0.60 -6.68 3.63
CA SER A 35 1.80 -7.16 4.31
C SER A 35 3.10 -6.52 3.79
N GLY A 36 3.15 -6.16 2.51
CA GLY A 36 4.36 -5.70 1.84
C GLY A 36 5.33 -6.84 1.47
N VAL A 37 4.95 -8.10 1.66
CA VAL A 37 5.82 -9.27 1.53
C VAL A 37 5.42 -10.14 0.34
N ALA A 38 6.41 -10.61 -0.42
CA ALA A 38 6.24 -11.48 -1.59
C ALA A 38 7.36 -12.54 -1.70
N ASP A 39 7.42 -13.45 -0.75
CA ASP A 39 8.37 -14.57 -0.79
C ASP A 39 7.95 -15.64 -1.81
N GLY A 40 8.88 -16.51 -2.20
CA GLY A 40 8.63 -17.67 -3.06
C GLY A 40 9.32 -17.62 -4.43
N ALA A 41 9.96 -16.49 -4.78
CA ALA A 41 10.79 -16.39 -5.99
C ALA A 41 12.00 -15.49 -5.73
N PRO A 42 13.17 -15.80 -6.32
CA PRO A 42 14.35 -14.95 -6.22
C PRO A 42 14.08 -13.55 -6.79
N THR A 43 14.59 -12.54 -6.11
CA THR A 43 14.45 -11.15 -6.51
C THR A 43 15.81 -10.49 -6.76
N PRO A 44 15.94 -9.53 -7.69
CA PRO A 44 17.20 -8.89 -8.01
C PRO A 44 17.72 -8.03 -6.85
N VAL A 45 19.04 -8.04 -6.68
CA VAL A 45 19.75 -7.16 -5.74
C VAL A 45 20.23 -5.90 -6.48
N LYS A 46 20.72 -6.06 -7.70
CA LYS A 46 21.31 -4.99 -8.52
C LYS A 46 20.60 -4.85 -9.86
N TRP A 47 20.40 -3.62 -10.26
CA TRP A 47 19.94 -3.23 -11.58
C TRP A 47 20.41 -1.82 -11.92
N ASN A 48 20.29 -1.45 -13.20
CA ASN A 48 20.61 -0.11 -13.68
C ASN A 48 19.54 0.36 -14.64
N ALA A 49 18.74 1.34 -14.24
CA ALA A 49 17.64 1.87 -15.05
C ALA A 49 18.13 2.65 -16.30
N ALA A 50 19.36 3.17 -16.29
CA ALA A 50 19.94 3.90 -17.42
C ALA A 50 20.50 2.96 -18.49
N THR A 51 21.21 1.89 -18.09
CA THR A 51 21.79 0.91 -19.03
C THR A 51 20.84 -0.22 -19.40
N GLY A 52 19.75 -0.40 -18.64
CA GLY A 52 18.79 -1.48 -18.81
C GLY A 52 19.23 -2.81 -18.19
N GLU A 53 20.29 -2.86 -17.38
CA GLU A 53 20.69 -4.04 -16.64
C GLU A 53 19.58 -4.46 -15.68
N ASN A 54 19.11 -5.72 -15.75
CA ASN A 54 18.00 -6.26 -14.97
C ASN A 54 16.70 -5.44 -15.04
N VAL A 55 16.54 -4.58 -16.04
CA VAL A 55 15.27 -3.95 -16.41
C VAL A 55 14.64 -4.77 -17.53
N LEU A 56 13.53 -5.43 -17.22
CA LEU A 56 12.79 -6.26 -18.18
C LEU A 56 12.07 -5.38 -19.21
N TRP A 57 11.41 -4.34 -18.71
CA TRP A 57 10.76 -3.32 -19.52
C TRP A 57 10.61 -2.00 -18.76
N LYS A 58 10.40 -0.93 -19.53
CA LYS A 58 10.10 0.41 -19.07
C LYS A 58 8.99 0.99 -19.95
N THR A 59 7.93 1.49 -19.35
CA THR A 59 6.76 2.00 -20.08
C THR A 59 6.39 3.39 -19.58
N PRO A 60 6.32 4.41 -20.46
CA PRO A 60 5.83 5.73 -20.12
C PRO A 60 4.35 5.68 -19.71
N VAL A 61 4.00 6.32 -18.59
CA VAL A 61 2.61 6.54 -18.16
C VAL A 61 2.44 8.02 -17.88
N PRO A 62 1.80 8.77 -18.81
CA PRO A 62 1.60 10.20 -18.64
C PRO A 62 0.78 10.58 -17.42
N GLY A 63 1.02 11.79 -16.90
CA GLY A 63 0.33 12.36 -15.75
C GLY A 63 1.06 12.17 -14.44
N VAL A 64 0.47 12.73 -13.38
CA VAL A 64 1.04 12.73 -12.04
C VAL A 64 0.29 11.76 -11.15
N ALA A 65 1.01 10.77 -10.60
CA ALA A 65 0.44 9.87 -9.62
C ALA A 65 1.49 9.34 -8.64
N VAL A 66 1.09 9.20 -7.39
CA VAL A 66 1.87 8.55 -6.33
C VAL A 66 1.25 7.23 -5.88
N SER A 67 0.18 6.78 -6.53
CA SER A 67 -0.42 5.46 -6.31
C SER A 67 0.54 4.34 -6.68
N SER A 68 0.51 3.27 -5.90
CA SER A 68 1.33 2.07 -6.15
C SER A 68 0.78 1.25 -7.31
N PRO A 69 1.62 0.53 -8.07
CA PRO A 69 1.16 -0.47 -9.00
C PRO A 69 0.55 -1.66 -8.26
N ILE A 70 -0.43 -2.31 -8.88
CA ILE A 70 -0.94 -3.60 -8.45
C ILE A 70 -0.79 -4.63 -9.57
N VAL A 71 -0.71 -5.91 -9.21
CA VAL A 71 -0.46 -7.00 -10.17
C VAL A 71 -1.46 -8.12 -9.96
N TRP A 72 -2.09 -8.56 -11.05
CA TRP A 72 -2.91 -9.76 -11.05
C TRP A 72 -2.73 -10.57 -12.35
N GLY A 73 -2.31 -11.80 -12.21
CA GLY A 73 -1.99 -12.66 -13.36
C GLY A 73 -0.93 -12.01 -14.26
N ASP A 74 -1.27 -11.81 -15.52
CA ASP A 74 -0.41 -11.19 -16.52
C ASP A 74 -0.64 -9.67 -16.68
N ARG A 75 -1.29 -9.01 -15.73
CA ARG A 75 -1.61 -7.57 -15.80
C ARG A 75 -1.00 -6.79 -14.65
N VAL A 76 -0.53 -5.60 -14.97
CA VAL A 76 -0.17 -4.54 -14.01
C VAL A 76 -1.15 -3.40 -14.19
N PHE A 77 -1.76 -2.92 -13.11
CA PHE A 77 -2.67 -1.78 -13.16
C PHE A 77 -2.06 -0.60 -12.41
N VAL A 78 -2.18 0.58 -13.01
CA VAL A 78 -1.75 1.85 -12.43
C VAL A 78 -2.79 2.93 -12.70
N SER A 79 -3.02 3.81 -11.72
CA SER A 79 -3.85 4.99 -11.90
C SER A 79 -2.99 6.23 -12.16
N THR A 80 -3.54 7.23 -12.84
CA THR A 80 -2.84 8.49 -13.11
C THR A 80 -3.85 9.64 -13.27
N ALA A 81 -3.39 10.89 -13.08
CA ALA A 81 -4.15 12.09 -13.37
C ALA A 81 -3.31 12.98 -14.30
N VAL A 82 -3.82 13.22 -15.50
CA VAL A 82 -3.16 14.03 -16.52
C VAL A 82 -3.73 15.44 -16.48
N SER A 83 -2.92 16.41 -16.07
CA SER A 83 -3.29 17.82 -16.05
C SER A 83 -3.15 18.42 -17.45
N SER A 84 -4.01 19.37 -17.80
CA SER A 84 -3.82 20.23 -18.98
C SER A 84 -2.75 21.31 -18.77
N ASP A 85 -2.31 21.53 -17.54
CA ASP A 85 -1.15 22.37 -17.23
C ASP A 85 0.14 21.54 -17.38
N PRO A 86 1.02 21.87 -18.35
CA PRO A 86 2.28 21.15 -18.53
C PRO A 86 3.26 21.34 -17.38
N ALA A 87 3.07 22.35 -16.52
CA ALA A 87 3.88 22.60 -15.34
C ALA A 87 3.42 21.80 -14.11
N ALA A 88 2.29 21.08 -14.21
CA ALA A 88 1.81 20.26 -13.12
C ALA A 88 2.84 19.19 -12.71
N GLY A 89 3.24 19.18 -11.45
CA GLY A 89 4.28 18.30 -10.94
C GLY A 89 4.17 18.04 -9.45
N ILE A 90 5.16 17.33 -8.92
CA ILE A 90 5.31 17.02 -7.49
C ILE A 90 6.53 17.75 -6.94
N ARG A 91 6.43 18.21 -5.69
CA ARG A 91 7.55 18.69 -4.89
C ARG A 91 7.94 17.64 -3.88
N THR A 92 9.18 17.15 -3.93
CA THR A 92 9.75 16.21 -2.95
C THR A 92 10.28 16.93 -1.70
N GLY A 93 10.56 16.18 -0.63
CA GLY A 93 11.27 16.67 0.55
C GLY A 93 10.47 17.52 1.53
N LEU A 94 9.19 17.78 1.25
CA LEU A 94 8.35 18.61 2.11
C LEU A 94 7.48 17.80 3.04
N TYR A 95 7.30 18.32 4.26
CA TYR A 95 6.51 17.68 5.30
C TYR A 95 5.79 18.73 6.13
N GLY A 96 4.59 18.36 6.63
CA GLY A 96 3.82 19.22 7.51
C GLY A 96 2.88 20.17 6.76
N ASP A 97 2.60 21.29 7.38
CA ASP A 97 1.68 22.33 6.98
C ASP A 97 2.21 23.17 5.79
N VAL A 98 1.98 22.70 4.60
CA VAL A 98 2.34 23.38 3.35
C VAL A 98 1.09 23.80 2.61
N GLU A 99 1.13 25.00 2.01
CA GLU A 99 0.07 25.45 1.11
C GLU A 99 -0.24 24.41 0.02
N PRO A 100 -1.51 24.22 -0.33
CA PRO A 100 -1.91 23.32 -1.41
C PRO A 100 -1.26 23.70 -2.75
N ALA A 101 -1.14 22.70 -3.61
CA ALA A 101 -0.77 22.95 -5.00
C ALA A 101 -1.81 23.82 -5.69
N LYS A 102 -1.33 24.79 -6.50
CA LYS A 102 -2.19 25.78 -7.16
C LYS A 102 -2.72 25.33 -8.53
N ASP A 103 -2.59 24.04 -8.85
CA ASP A 103 -3.10 23.47 -10.11
C ASP A 103 -4.62 23.27 -10.05
N VAL A 104 -5.31 24.18 -10.73
CA VAL A 104 -6.78 24.17 -10.92
C VAL A 104 -7.16 23.91 -12.38
N SER A 105 -6.24 23.35 -13.16
CA SER A 105 -6.45 23.02 -14.57
C SER A 105 -7.37 21.83 -14.75
N LYS A 106 -7.89 21.65 -15.97
CA LYS A 106 -8.63 20.45 -16.33
C LYS A 106 -7.72 19.21 -16.25
N HIS A 107 -8.20 18.16 -15.61
CA HIS A 107 -7.54 16.86 -15.49
C HIS A 107 -8.32 15.78 -16.20
N ALA A 108 -7.62 14.72 -16.64
CA ALA A 108 -8.17 13.43 -17.02
C ALA A 108 -7.65 12.38 -16.06
N TRP A 109 -8.55 11.77 -15.27
CA TRP A 109 -8.22 10.67 -14.35
C TRP A 109 -8.32 9.35 -15.10
N LYS A 110 -7.25 8.56 -15.04
CA LYS A 110 -7.13 7.36 -15.86
C LYS A 110 -6.72 6.14 -15.06
N LEU A 111 -7.23 4.99 -15.50
CA LEU A 111 -6.74 3.67 -15.13
C LEU A 111 -6.08 3.04 -16.35
N VAL A 112 -4.86 2.52 -16.19
CA VAL A 112 -4.04 1.93 -17.25
C VAL A 112 -3.71 0.49 -16.87
N ALA A 113 -3.88 -0.45 -17.79
CA ALA A 113 -3.42 -1.82 -17.68
C ALA A 113 -2.25 -2.09 -18.62
N LEU A 114 -1.20 -2.67 -18.06
CA LEU A 114 -0.01 -3.08 -18.79
C LEU A 114 0.11 -4.61 -18.78
N ASP A 115 0.64 -5.17 -19.85
CA ASP A 115 1.08 -6.55 -19.87
C ASP A 115 2.29 -6.72 -18.94
N ARG A 116 2.21 -7.61 -17.97
CA ARG A 116 3.24 -7.80 -16.94
C ARG A 116 4.59 -8.24 -17.49
N ARG A 117 4.62 -8.98 -18.62
CA ARG A 117 5.85 -9.53 -19.19
C ARG A 117 6.54 -8.55 -20.10
N THR A 118 5.80 -7.74 -20.83
CA THR A 118 6.32 -6.87 -21.89
C THR A 118 6.21 -5.37 -21.59
N GLY A 119 5.41 -4.98 -20.61
CA GLY A 119 5.10 -3.58 -20.32
C GLY A 119 4.17 -2.92 -21.33
N LYS A 120 3.70 -3.64 -22.36
CA LYS A 120 2.82 -3.09 -23.38
C LYS A 120 1.49 -2.64 -22.75
N VAL A 121 1.02 -1.44 -23.10
CA VAL A 121 -0.32 -0.98 -22.72
C VAL A 121 -1.36 -1.89 -23.36
N LEU A 122 -2.15 -2.58 -22.55
CA LEU A 122 -3.25 -3.42 -22.96
C LEU A 122 -4.51 -2.58 -23.21
N TRP A 123 -4.78 -1.67 -22.27
CA TRP A 123 -5.86 -0.71 -22.37
C TRP A 123 -5.64 0.47 -21.42
N GLU A 124 -6.30 1.57 -21.74
CA GLU A 124 -6.40 2.78 -20.92
C GLU A 124 -7.87 3.20 -20.86
N ARG A 125 -8.33 3.64 -19.68
CA ARG A 125 -9.70 4.17 -19.50
C ARG A 125 -9.65 5.50 -18.79
N VAL A 126 -10.30 6.48 -19.40
CA VAL A 126 -10.60 7.76 -18.73
C VAL A 126 -11.79 7.50 -17.82
N ALA A 127 -11.60 7.61 -16.52
CA ALA A 127 -12.65 7.45 -15.53
C ALA A 127 -13.45 8.75 -15.35
N HIS A 128 -12.74 9.88 -15.32
CA HIS A 128 -13.32 11.21 -15.15
C HIS A 128 -12.51 12.27 -15.90
N GLU A 129 -13.16 13.34 -16.31
CA GLU A 129 -12.53 14.56 -16.81
C GLU A 129 -13.18 15.79 -16.17
N GLY A 130 -12.37 16.73 -15.73
CA GLY A 130 -12.87 17.96 -15.12
C GLY A 130 -11.79 18.76 -14.40
N ILE A 131 -12.20 19.84 -13.77
CA ILE A 131 -11.38 20.57 -12.80
C ILE A 131 -11.50 19.82 -11.46
N PRO A 132 -10.37 19.55 -10.76
CA PRO A 132 -10.42 18.88 -9.47
C PRO A 132 -11.35 19.58 -8.48
N LYS A 133 -12.22 18.80 -7.82
CA LYS A 133 -13.16 19.33 -6.80
C LYS A 133 -12.44 19.78 -5.53
N THR A 134 -11.22 19.23 -5.28
CA THR A 134 -10.36 19.60 -4.15
C THR A 134 -8.93 19.80 -4.63
N LYS A 135 -8.18 20.65 -3.93
CA LYS A 135 -6.74 20.79 -4.16
C LYS A 135 -6.00 19.54 -3.64
N ARG A 136 -4.70 19.52 -3.82
CA ARG A 136 -3.80 18.48 -3.35
C ARG A 136 -2.60 19.05 -2.62
N HIS A 137 -2.01 18.27 -1.73
CA HIS A 137 -0.69 18.58 -1.18
C HIS A 137 0.34 18.64 -2.33
N PRO A 138 1.30 19.59 -2.34
CA PRO A 138 2.32 19.69 -3.40
C PRO A 138 3.14 18.41 -3.60
N LYS A 139 3.26 17.58 -2.57
CA LYS A 139 3.92 16.27 -2.58
C LYS A 139 3.00 15.11 -3.02
N SER A 140 1.71 15.36 -3.17
CA SER A 140 0.69 14.37 -3.51
C SER A 140 0.23 14.55 -4.97
N SER A 141 -0.73 13.75 -5.40
CA SER A 141 -1.34 13.80 -6.72
C SER A 141 -2.85 13.70 -6.64
N GLN A 142 -3.54 14.03 -7.74
CA GLN A 142 -4.97 13.76 -7.90
C GLN A 142 -5.29 12.27 -8.14
N ALA A 143 -4.25 11.40 -8.15
CA ALA A 143 -4.34 9.93 -8.24
C ALA A 143 -3.41 9.28 -7.21
N SER A 144 -3.66 9.54 -5.92
CA SER A 144 -2.82 9.04 -4.81
C SER A 144 -3.26 7.67 -4.30
N ALA A 145 -4.56 7.37 -4.34
CA ALA A 145 -5.08 6.08 -3.91
C ALA A 145 -4.66 4.96 -4.86
N THR A 146 -4.15 3.87 -4.32
CA THR A 146 -3.78 2.68 -5.07
C THR A 146 -5.03 1.89 -5.47
N PRO A 147 -5.15 1.42 -6.71
CA PRO A 147 -6.22 0.52 -7.11
C PRO A 147 -6.24 -0.79 -6.32
N VAL A 148 -7.38 -1.49 -6.35
CA VAL A 148 -7.52 -2.83 -5.76
C VAL A 148 -8.22 -3.76 -6.76
N THR A 149 -7.88 -5.08 -6.71
CA THR A 149 -8.49 -6.08 -7.60
C THR A 149 -8.81 -7.37 -6.86
N ASP A 150 -9.91 -8.02 -7.25
CA ASP A 150 -10.28 -9.39 -6.87
C ASP A 150 -9.93 -10.41 -7.98
N GLY A 151 -9.25 -9.95 -9.03
CA GLY A 151 -8.89 -10.76 -10.21
C GLY A 151 -9.97 -10.83 -11.27
N ARG A 152 -11.17 -10.34 -11.00
CA ARG A 152 -12.26 -10.18 -11.96
C ARG A 152 -12.54 -8.71 -12.24
N ARG A 153 -12.34 -7.86 -11.23
CA ARG A 153 -12.59 -6.43 -11.26
C ARG A 153 -11.37 -5.67 -10.79
N VAL A 154 -11.23 -4.46 -11.29
CA VAL A 154 -10.27 -3.47 -10.79
C VAL A 154 -11.04 -2.25 -10.34
N ILE A 155 -10.85 -1.85 -9.10
CA ILE A 155 -11.53 -0.70 -8.50
C ILE A 155 -10.51 0.36 -8.18
N VAL A 156 -10.78 1.58 -8.61
CA VAL A 156 -9.91 2.75 -8.38
C VAL A 156 -10.70 3.89 -7.76
N SER A 157 -10.11 4.52 -6.75
CA SER A 157 -10.64 5.74 -6.14
C SER A 157 -9.84 6.94 -6.63
N PHE A 158 -10.54 7.98 -7.04
CA PHE A 158 -9.97 9.28 -7.36
C PHE A 158 -10.45 10.35 -6.36
N GLY A 159 -10.69 9.93 -5.13
CA GLY A 159 -11.13 10.83 -4.06
C GLY A 159 -12.46 11.48 -4.35
N SER A 160 -12.49 12.81 -4.37
CA SER A 160 -13.70 13.60 -4.65
C SER A 160 -14.29 13.36 -6.03
N GLU A 161 -13.51 12.82 -6.97
CA GLU A 161 -13.98 12.52 -8.34
C GLU A 161 -14.72 11.17 -8.42
N GLY A 162 -14.63 10.34 -7.36
CA GLY A 162 -15.43 9.13 -7.23
C GLY A 162 -14.65 7.83 -7.22
N LEU A 163 -15.41 6.74 -7.09
CA LEU A 163 -14.95 5.35 -7.10
C LEU A 163 -15.45 4.68 -8.38
N TYR A 164 -14.55 4.04 -9.12
CA TYR A 164 -14.82 3.46 -10.43
C TYR A 164 -14.43 1.99 -10.46
N ALA A 165 -15.27 1.15 -11.03
CA ALA A 165 -14.99 -0.27 -11.23
C ALA A 165 -15.00 -0.64 -12.71
N TYR A 166 -14.02 -1.43 -13.09
CA TYR A 166 -13.86 -2.03 -14.40
C TYR A 166 -13.67 -3.54 -14.24
N ASP A 167 -14.01 -4.33 -15.26
CA ASP A 167 -13.46 -5.67 -15.33
C ASP A 167 -11.95 -5.62 -15.66
N VAL A 168 -11.27 -6.75 -15.55
CA VAL A 168 -9.81 -6.81 -15.81
C VAL A 168 -9.44 -6.53 -17.27
N ASP A 169 -10.40 -6.55 -18.18
CA ASP A 169 -10.24 -6.22 -19.61
C ASP A 169 -10.62 -4.75 -19.92
N GLY A 170 -10.96 -3.99 -18.87
CA GLY A 170 -11.21 -2.55 -18.96
C GLY A 170 -12.62 -2.16 -19.35
N LYS A 171 -13.61 -3.07 -19.33
CA LYS A 171 -15.02 -2.73 -19.50
C LYS A 171 -15.53 -2.04 -18.23
N PRO A 172 -16.14 -0.85 -18.30
CA PRO A 172 -16.73 -0.20 -17.15
C PRO A 172 -17.90 -1.02 -16.59
N LEU A 173 -17.95 -1.14 -15.26
CA LEU A 173 -18.97 -1.89 -14.54
C LEU A 173 -19.91 -0.96 -13.78
N TRP A 174 -19.36 -0.15 -12.87
CA TRP A 174 -20.13 0.78 -12.06
C TRP A 174 -19.27 1.96 -11.58
N THR A 175 -19.94 3.01 -11.15
CA THR A 175 -19.34 4.21 -10.56
C THR A 175 -20.10 4.61 -9.31
N ARG A 176 -19.38 5.18 -8.31
CA ARG A 176 -19.98 5.76 -7.10
C ARG A 176 -19.40 7.14 -6.83
N ASP A 177 -20.28 8.10 -6.66
CA ASP A 177 -19.94 9.41 -6.10
C ASP A 177 -19.81 9.26 -4.57
N LEU A 178 -18.68 9.66 -4.04
CA LEU A 178 -18.40 9.66 -2.58
C LEU A 178 -18.65 11.04 -1.95
N GLY A 179 -19.01 12.03 -2.76
CA GLY A 179 -19.09 13.44 -2.37
C GLY A 179 -17.75 14.15 -2.45
N VAL A 180 -17.72 15.40 -2.03
CA VAL A 180 -16.48 16.18 -1.94
C VAL A 180 -15.70 15.74 -0.70
N LEU A 181 -14.54 15.15 -0.92
CA LEU A 181 -13.67 14.62 0.13
C LEU A 181 -12.55 15.63 0.44
N ASN A 182 -12.92 16.73 1.11
CA ASN A 182 -11.95 17.73 1.53
C ASN A 182 -11.18 17.20 2.75
N ALA A 183 -9.96 16.74 2.51
CA ALA A 183 -9.02 16.34 3.54
C ALA A 183 -7.79 17.25 3.45
N GLY A 184 -7.40 17.85 4.56
CA GLY A 184 -6.30 18.80 4.63
C GLY A 184 -5.90 19.11 6.07
N TRP A 185 -5.18 20.18 6.26
CA TRP A 185 -4.78 20.60 7.60
C TRP A 185 -6.00 21.14 8.36
N PHE A 186 -6.41 20.43 9.37
CA PHE A 186 -7.69 20.68 10.06
C PHE A 186 -7.74 21.98 10.89
N TYR A 187 -6.61 22.64 11.10
CA TYR A 187 -6.54 23.98 11.68
C TYR A 187 -6.84 25.11 10.69
N ASP A 188 -6.70 24.83 9.37
CA ASP A 188 -6.99 25.78 8.30
C ASP A 188 -7.71 25.07 7.15
N PRO A 189 -9.01 25.33 6.96
CA PRO A 189 -9.81 24.66 5.92
C PRO A 189 -9.38 24.99 4.47
N ASP A 190 -8.59 26.05 4.25
CA ASP A 190 -8.06 26.41 2.93
C ASP A 190 -6.86 25.54 2.54
N TYR A 191 -6.28 24.82 3.51
CA TYR A 191 -5.22 23.84 3.28
C TYR A 191 -5.81 22.48 2.88
N GLU A 192 -6.27 22.39 1.65
CA GLU A 192 -6.78 21.15 1.05
C GLU A 192 -5.61 20.31 0.49
N TRP A 193 -5.48 19.07 0.95
CA TRP A 193 -4.39 18.18 0.54
C TRP A 193 -4.87 16.96 -0.23
N GLY A 194 -6.18 16.81 -0.37
CA GLY A 194 -6.80 15.65 -1.01
C GLY A 194 -6.71 14.39 -0.16
N ILE A 195 -7.35 13.32 -0.62
CA ILE A 195 -7.40 12.04 0.08
C ILE A 195 -6.36 11.08 -0.51
N GLY A 196 -5.73 10.25 0.35
CA GLY A 196 -4.73 9.25 -0.05
C GLY A 196 -5.10 7.82 0.32
N SER A 197 -6.13 7.63 1.15
CA SER A 197 -6.60 6.29 1.54
C SER A 197 -7.04 5.47 0.32
N SER A 198 -6.52 4.26 0.21
CA SER A 198 -6.83 3.34 -0.89
C SER A 198 -8.03 2.47 -0.56
N PRO A 199 -8.87 2.11 -1.54
CA PRO A 199 -9.91 1.12 -1.33
C PRO A 199 -9.29 -0.26 -1.07
N ILE A 200 -9.98 -1.08 -0.27
CA ILE A 200 -9.63 -2.48 -0.06
C ILE A 200 -10.80 -3.38 -0.43
N ILE A 201 -10.52 -4.64 -0.77
CA ILE A 201 -11.56 -5.66 -0.98
C ILE A 201 -11.47 -6.69 0.15
N TRP A 202 -12.63 -6.99 0.74
CA TRP A 202 -12.82 -8.09 1.67
C TRP A 202 -14.05 -8.89 1.28
N LYS A 203 -13.86 -10.15 0.90
CA LYS A 203 -14.94 -11.00 0.35
C LYS A 203 -15.64 -10.33 -0.84
N ASN A 204 -16.94 -10.05 -0.71
CA ASN A 204 -17.76 -9.37 -1.72
C ASN A 204 -17.89 -7.85 -1.48
N LEU A 205 -17.11 -7.27 -0.59
CA LEU A 205 -17.17 -5.85 -0.24
C LEU A 205 -15.94 -5.10 -0.73
N VAL A 206 -16.12 -3.92 -1.31
CA VAL A 206 -15.10 -2.90 -1.41
C VAL A 206 -15.34 -1.86 -0.32
N ILE A 207 -14.30 -1.58 0.46
CA ILE A 207 -14.37 -0.72 1.65
C ILE A 207 -13.49 0.50 1.43
N VAL A 208 -14.00 1.69 1.78
CA VAL A 208 -13.30 2.97 1.68
C VAL A 208 -13.32 3.69 3.03
N GLN A 209 -12.18 4.24 3.44
CA GLN A 209 -12.04 5.15 4.56
C GLN A 209 -11.93 6.57 4.05
N CYS A 210 -12.84 7.44 4.48
CA CYS A 210 -12.92 8.83 4.06
C CYS A 210 -12.93 9.72 5.31
N ASP A 211 -11.74 9.97 5.85
CA ASP A 211 -11.56 10.89 6.98
C ASP A 211 -11.27 12.28 6.43
N ILE A 212 -12.18 13.20 6.63
CA ILE A 212 -12.26 14.51 5.98
C ILE A 212 -12.54 15.61 7.00
N GLN A 213 -12.52 16.87 6.58
CA GLN A 213 -12.74 18.03 7.45
C GLN A 213 -14.10 17.98 8.17
N LYS A 214 -15.14 17.51 7.50
CA LYS A 214 -16.47 17.41 8.08
C LYS A 214 -17.22 16.20 7.51
N GLY A 215 -17.77 15.36 8.39
CA GLY A 215 -18.58 14.23 8.00
C GLY A 215 -17.79 13.00 7.57
N SER A 216 -16.65 12.74 8.23
CA SER A 216 -15.84 11.55 8.05
C SER A 216 -16.66 10.25 8.13
N PHE A 217 -16.31 9.28 7.31
CA PHE A 217 -17.05 8.02 7.24
C PHE A 217 -16.18 6.85 6.78
N LEU A 218 -16.64 5.68 7.12
CA LEU A 218 -16.23 4.40 6.57
C LEU A 218 -17.41 3.81 5.81
N ALA A 219 -17.21 3.28 4.61
CA ALA A 219 -18.31 2.73 3.83
C ALA A 219 -17.90 1.46 3.09
N ALA A 220 -18.85 0.55 2.92
CA ALA A 220 -18.70 -0.63 2.08
C ALA A 220 -19.76 -0.67 0.99
N PHE A 221 -19.33 -1.14 -0.16
CA PHE A 221 -20.16 -1.34 -1.34
C PHE A 221 -19.99 -2.79 -1.79
N ASP A 222 -21.04 -3.37 -2.36
CA ASP A 222 -20.95 -4.66 -3.04
C ASP A 222 -19.97 -4.56 -4.22
N VAL A 223 -18.98 -5.41 -4.25
CA VAL A 223 -17.88 -5.35 -5.22
C VAL A 223 -18.36 -5.57 -6.67
N ALA A 224 -19.47 -6.28 -6.86
CA ALA A 224 -19.98 -6.61 -8.19
C ALA A 224 -20.84 -5.49 -8.78
N SER A 225 -21.68 -4.86 -7.96
CA SER A 225 -22.67 -3.88 -8.40
C SER A 225 -22.36 -2.45 -7.94
N GLY A 226 -21.45 -2.29 -6.98
CA GLY A 226 -21.22 -1.02 -6.30
C GLY A 226 -22.38 -0.58 -5.42
N ALA A 227 -23.41 -1.41 -5.19
CA ALA A 227 -24.52 -1.07 -4.31
C ALA A 227 -24.00 -0.81 -2.88
N PRO A 228 -24.48 0.24 -2.18
CA PRO A 228 -24.08 0.49 -0.81
C PRO A 228 -24.57 -0.65 0.10
N VAL A 229 -23.69 -1.14 0.97
CA VAL A 229 -23.99 -2.20 1.94
C VAL A 229 -24.11 -1.63 3.35
N TRP A 230 -23.10 -0.88 3.77
CA TRP A 230 -23.14 -0.16 5.04
C TRP A 230 -22.32 1.13 4.98
N ARG A 231 -22.65 2.08 5.85
CA ARG A 231 -21.90 3.33 6.06
C ARG A 231 -21.91 3.67 7.53
N THR A 232 -20.71 3.88 8.07
CA THR A 232 -20.51 4.26 9.47
C THR A 232 -19.94 5.67 9.53
N ALA A 233 -20.64 6.57 10.21
CA ALA A 233 -20.12 7.90 10.50
C ALA A 233 -18.95 7.80 11.49
N ARG A 234 -17.95 8.65 11.31
CA ARG A 234 -16.74 8.68 12.13
C ARG A 234 -16.53 10.08 12.69
N GLU A 235 -16.22 10.15 13.97
CA GLU A 235 -15.78 11.39 14.61
C GLU A 235 -14.27 11.53 14.44
N GLU A 236 -13.83 11.67 13.18
CA GLU A 236 -12.43 11.83 12.81
C GLU A 236 -12.20 13.12 12.06
N ILE A 237 -11.02 13.69 12.26
CA ILE A 237 -10.42 14.72 11.43
C ILE A 237 -9.59 14.06 10.33
N PRO A 238 -9.12 14.82 9.31
CA PRO A 238 -8.42 14.25 8.17
C PRO A 238 -7.31 13.27 8.52
N SER A 239 -7.34 12.12 7.88
CA SER A 239 -6.30 11.11 7.89
C SER A 239 -6.15 10.46 6.51
N TRP A 240 -4.99 9.84 6.25
CA TRP A 240 -4.63 9.31 4.93
C TRP A 240 -4.31 7.82 4.94
N SER A 241 -4.48 7.17 6.09
CA SER A 241 -4.22 5.74 6.25
C SER A 241 -5.16 4.90 5.38
N THR A 242 -4.64 3.84 4.78
CA THR A 242 -5.42 2.79 4.14
C THR A 242 -5.83 1.77 5.21
N PRO A 243 -7.07 1.31 5.28
CA PRO A 243 -7.47 0.29 6.24
C PRO A 243 -6.83 -1.06 5.94
N ALA A 244 -6.72 -1.91 6.97
CA ALA A 244 -6.26 -3.30 6.83
C ALA A 244 -7.26 -4.27 7.46
N ILE A 245 -7.23 -5.53 7.02
CA ILE A 245 -8.07 -6.60 7.59
C ILE A 245 -7.18 -7.58 8.35
N TYR A 246 -7.55 -7.85 9.59
CA TYR A 246 -7.11 -9.03 10.31
C TYR A 246 -8.13 -10.15 10.07
N GLU A 247 -7.65 -11.34 9.76
CA GLU A 247 -8.44 -12.58 9.73
C GLU A 247 -7.70 -13.66 10.51
N GLY A 248 -8.32 -14.19 11.53
CA GLY A 248 -7.75 -15.23 12.38
C GLY A 248 -8.72 -15.64 13.49
N ASP A 249 -8.48 -16.79 14.11
CA ASP A 249 -9.23 -17.29 15.27
C ASP A 249 -10.76 -17.29 15.09
N GLY A 250 -11.21 -17.48 13.84
CA GLY A 250 -12.64 -17.55 13.51
C GLY A 250 -13.36 -16.20 13.39
N HIS A 251 -12.63 -15.06 13.46
CA HIS A 251 -13.19 -13.74 13.28
C HIS A 251 -12.37 -12.86 12.33
N ALA A 252 -12.96 -11.75 11.89
CA ALA A 252 -12.28 -10.73 11.09
C ALA A 252 -12.49 -9.36 11.73
N GLU A 253 -11.45 -8.52 11.64
CA GLU A 253 -11.49 -7.13 12.09
C GLU A 253 -10.99 -6.22 10.97
N LEU A 254 -11.73 -5.15 10.69
CA LEU A 254 -11.31 -4.06 9.83
C LEU A 254 -10.66 -2.99 10.69
N ILE A 255 -9.36 -2.81 10.54
CA ILE A 255 -8.60 -1.85 11.32
C ILE A 255 -8.43 -0.57 10.52
N THR A 256 -8.85 0.55 11.10
CA THR A 256 -8.64 1.90 10.57
C THR A 256 -7.75 2.69 11.50
N GLN A 257 -6.81 3.41 10.95
CA GLN A 257 -5.93 4.29 11.72
C GLN A 257 -6.25 5.73 11.36
N ALA A 258 -6.45 6.57 12.36
CA ALA A 258 -6.79 7.98 12.20
C ALA A 258 -6.25 8.81 13.36
N THR A 259 -6.41 10.12 13.27
CA THR A 259 -5.82 11.08 14.22
C THR A 259 -6.43 10.94 15.62
N THR A 260 -7.76 10.90 15.73
CA THR A 260 -8.42 10.82 17.04
C THR A 260 -8.32 9.42 17.63
N PHE A 261 -8.66 8.41 16.83
CA PHE A 261 -8.62 7.01 17.27
C PHE A 261 -8.16 6.06 16.16
N THR A 262 -7.37 5.08 16.53
CA THR A 262 -7.32 3.81 15.82
C THR A 262 -8.52 2.98 16.23
N ARG A 263 -9.23 2.37 15.29
CA ARG A 263 -10.44 1.57 15.57
C ARG A 263 -10.44 0.24 14.86
N GLY A 264 -10.98 -0.77 15.52
CA GLY A 264 -11.38 -2.04 14.92
C GLY A 264 -12.89 -2.06 14.69
N TYR A 265 -13.31 -2.56 13.53
CA TYR A 265 -14.70 -2.71 13.14
C TYR A 265 -14.98 -4.14 12.68
N ASP A 266 -16.21 -4.57 12.80
CA ASP A 266 -16.71 -5.72 12.06
C ASP A 266 -16.79 -5.36 10.57
N PRO A 267 -16.03 -6.02 9.69
CA PRO A 267 -15.96 -5.65 8.28
C PRO A 267 -17.26 -5.92 7.51
N GLY A 268 -18.12 -6.82 8.01
CA GLY A 268 -19.40 -7.16 7.38
C GLY A 268 -20.49 -6.14 7.66
N THR A 269 -20.41 -5.45 8.79
CA THR A 269 -21.49 -4.55 9.26
C THR A 269 -21.04 -3.10 9.47
N GLY A 270 -19.74 -2.84 9.54
CA GLY A 270 -19.19 -1.53 9.89
C GLY A 270 -19.38 -1.13 11.35
N LYS A 271 -19.79 -2.07 12.23
CA LYS A 271 -19.94 -1.82 13.66
C LYS A 271 -18.57 -1.71 14.33
N GLU A 272 -18.34 -0.67 15.11
CA GLU A 272 -17.13 -0.50 15.91
C GLU A 272 -17.06 -1.58 16.99
N LEU A 273 -15.90 -2.24 17.10
CA LEU A 273 -15.59 -3.27 18.08
C LEU A 273 -14.76 -2.70 19.23
N TRP A 274 -13.74 -1.92 18.88
CA TRP A 274 -12.82 -1.29 19.82
C TRP A 274 -12.25 0.01 19.29
N ARG A 275 -11.70 0.82 20.19
CA ARG A 275 -10.96 2.04 19.88
C ARG A 275 -9.72 2.20 20.76
N LEU A 276 -8.73 2.92 20.24
CA LEU A 276 -7.47 3.26 20.90
C LEU A 276 -7.14 4.72 20.61
N SER A 277 -6.96 5.54 21.62
CA SER A 277 -6.43 6.91 21.50
C SER A 277 -4.91 6.96 21.73
N GLY A 278 -4.33 8.14 21.55
CA GLY A 278 -2.88 8.36 21.70
C GLY A 278 -2.11 8.42 20.39
N ASN A 279 -2.82 8.60 19.30
CA ASN A 279 -2.25 8.80 17.96
C ASN A 279 -1.64 10.22 17.81
N SER A 280 -0.81 10.41 16.80
CA SER A 280 -0.40 11.74 16.35
C SER A 280 -1.40 12.32 15.35
N GLU A 281 -1.32 13.61 15.14
CA GLU A 281 -1.98 14.29 14.03
C GLU A 281 -1.46 13.77 12.68
N ILE A 282 -2.23 13.99 11.59
CA ILE A 282 -1.85 13.65 10.21
C ILE A 282 -1.40 12.19 10.07
N THR A 283 -2.30 11.28 10.41
CA THR A 283 -2.03 9.84 10.38
C THR A 283 -2.02 9.32 8.94
N ILE A 284 -0.92 8.68 8.54
CA ILE A 284 -0.70 8.17 7.18
C ILE A 284 -0.42 6.66 7.13
N PRO A 285 0.41 6.07 8.02
CA PRO A 285 0.76 4.66 7.93
C PRO A 285 -0.47 3.74 8.02
N THR A 286 -0.43 2.65 7.26
CA THR A 286 -1.44 1.60 7.27
C THR A 286 -1.20 0.66 8.45
N PRO A 287 -2.23 0.11 9.11
CA PRO A 287 -2.06 -0.98 10.07
C PRO A 287 -1.36 -2.19 9.44
N VAL A 288 -0.45 -2.81 10.16
CA VAL A 288 0.30 -3.99 9.69
C VAL A 288 -0.12 -5.21 10.51
N ILE A 289 -0.53 -6.26 9.80
CA ILE A 289 -0.94 -7.51 10.43
C ILE A 289 0.25 -8.45 10.52
N GLY A 290 0.54 -8.94 11.71
CA GLY A 290 1.64 -9.85 11.98
C GLY A 290 1.21 -11.10 12.75
N PRO A 291 2.16 -11.93 13.21
CA PRO A 291 1.85 -13.17 13.91
C PRO A 291 1.13 -12.91 15.26
N GLY A 292 -0.21 -12.97 15.24
CA GLY A 292 -1.05 -12.76 16.42
C GLY A 292 -1.08 -11.32 16.95
N LEU A 293 -0.68 -10.33 16.15
CA LEU A 293 -0.65 -8.93 16.53
C LEU A 293 -1.11 -8.02 15.39
N ILE A 294 -1.73 -6.91 15.73
CA ILE A 294 -2.05 -5.79 14.85
C ILE A 294 -1.12 -4.65 15.26
N ILE A 295 -0.19 -4.27 14.38
CA ILE A 295 0.74 -3.18 14.65
C ILE A 295 0.18 -1.90 14.04
N VAL A 296 0.03 -0.87 14.86
CA VAL A 296 -0.38 0.46 14.42
C VAL A 296 0.67 1.48 14.82
N THR A 297 0.98 2.38 13.90
CA THR A 297 2.06 3.36 14.08
C THR A 297 1.65 4.71 13.51
N ASN A 298 2.09 5.77 14.13
CA ASN A 298 2.04 7.09 13.53
C ASN A 298 3.17 7.96 14.11
N GLY A 299 3.51 9.04 13.45
CA GLY A 299 4.76 9.72 13.81
C GLY A 299 4.86 11.15 13.34
N TYR A 300 3.75 11.90 13.29
CA TYR A 300 3.79 13.32 13.01
C TYR A 300 4.17 14.11 14.27
N PHE A 301 5.18 14.98 14.12
CA PHE A 301 5.62 15.96 15.09
C PHE A 301 6.03 15.37 16.46
N ARG A 302 5.28 15.58 17.55
CA ARG A 302 5.71 15.30 18.94
C ARG A 302 5.45 13.87 19.39
N VAL A 303 4.43 13.24 18.85
CA VAL A 303 3.94 11.93 19.26
C VAL A 303 4.22 10.93 18.15
N GLN A 304 4.94 9.85 18.46
CA GLN A 304 5.40 8.87 17.46
C GLN A 304 5.20 7.43 17.99
N PRO A 305 3.98 7.06 18.39
CA PRO A 305 3.75 5.78 19.04
C PRO A 305 3.84 4.60 18.08
N ILE A 306 4.17 3.45 18.66
CA ILE A 306 3.96 2.13 18.10
C ILE A 306 3.12 1.35 19.11
N PHE A 307 2.01 0.75 18.66
CA PHE A 307 1.18 -0.13 19.48
C PHE A 307 1.10 -1.51 18.84
N ALA A 308 1.29 -2.56 19.63
CA ALA A 308 1.03 -3.94 19.25
C ALA A 308 -0.24 -4.43 19.93
N ILE A 309 -1.33 -4.50 19.18
CA ILE A 309 -2.66 -4.82 19.65
C ILE A 309 -2.92 -6.31 19.44
N LYS A 310 -3.47 -6.98 20.46
CA LYS A 310 -3.93 -8.37 20.33
C LYS A 310 -5.29 -8.36 19.62
N PRO A 311 -5.50 -9.21 18.61
CA PRO A 311 -6.80 -9.37 17.96
C PRO A 311 -7.89 -9.79 18.97
N GLY A 312 -9.14 -9.48 18.66
CA GLY A 312 -10.27 -9.78 19.54
C GLY A 312 -10.49 -8.77 20.66
N ALA A 313 -9.86 -7.60 20.60
CA ALA A 313 -10.08 -6.51 21.52
C ALA A 313 -11.54 -5.99 21.48
N THR A 314 -12.04 -5.42 22.57
CA THR A 314 -13.38 -4.84 22.66
C THR A 314 -13.39 -3.58 23.50
N GLY A 315 -14.24 -2.61 23.14
CA GLY A 315 -14.42 -1.35 23.87
C GLY A 315 -13.24 -0.39 23.73
N ASP A 316 -13.03 0.45 24.73
CA ASP A 316 -11.91 1.39 24.76
C ASP A 316 -10.68 0.73 25.39
N ILE A 317 -9.65 0.51 24.55
CA ILE A 317 -8.41 -0.17 24.94
C ILE A 317 -7.26 0.81 25.21
N THR A 318 -7.55 2.10 25.31
CA THR A 318 -6.56 3.16 25.55
C THR A 318 -5.74 2.90 26.80
N LEU A 319 -4.43 3.03 26.68
CA LEU A 319 -3.50 2.94 27.82
C LEU A 319 -3.69 4.13 28.76
N LYS A 320 -3.58 3.89 30.06
CA LYS A 320 -3.76 4.90 31.10
C LYS A 320 -2.42 5.29 31.73
N GLY A 321 -2.18 6.58 31.87
CA GLY A 321 -0.94 7.10 32.45
C GLY A 321 0.29 6.57 31.72
N ASP A 322 1.27 6.04 32.45
CA ASP A 322 2.54 5.54 31.95
C ASP A 322 2.51 4.05 31.53
N GLN A 323 1.33 3.46 31.39
CA GLN A 323 1.21 2.07 30.96
C GLN A 323 1.75 1.90 29.54
N THR A 324 2.49 0.83 29.31
CA THR A 324 3.00 0.41 27.98
C THR A 324 2.31 -0.85 27.46
N GLN A 325 1.45 -1.48 28.28
CA GLN A 325 0.68 -2.69 27.96
C GLN A 325 -0.60 -2.78 28.82
N ASN A 326 -1.57 -3.54 28.33
CA ASN A 326 -2.78 -3.92 29.04
C ASN A 326 -3.30 -5.27 28.51
N GLN A 327 -4.54 -5.64 28.84
CA GLN A 327 -5.13 -6.89 28.36
C GLN A 327 -5.14 -6.99 26.83
N SER A 328 -5.41 -5.89 26.10
CA SER A 328 -5.54 -5.83 24.65
C SER A 328 -4.27 -5.36 23.94
N ILE A 329 -3.35 -4.69 24.62
CA ILE A 329 -2.10 -4.18 24.07
C ILE A 329 -0.95 -5.01 24.64
N ALA A 330 -0.24 -5.74 23.76
CA ALA A 330 0.88 -6.60 24.14
C ALA A 330 2.11 -5.78 24.55
N TRP A 331 2.39 -4.73 23.81
CA TRP A 331 3.45 -3.76 24.08
C TRP A 331 3.17 -2.44 23.33
N SER A 332 3.77 -1.38 23.80
CA SER A 332 3.79 -0.10 23.10
C SER A 332 5.07 0.67 23.37
N THR A 333 5.41 1.59 22.49
CA THR A 333 6.43 2.59 22.71
C THR A 333 5.92 3.97 22.33
N PRO A 334 6.19 5.02 23.13
CA PRO A 334 5.70 6.37 22.85
C PRO A 334 6.47 7.07 21.72
N ARG A 335 7.59 6.46 21.27
CA ARG A 335 8.45 7.02 20.22
C ARG A 335 8.94 5.93 19.28
N GLY A 336 9.24 6.31 18.02
CA GLY A 336 9.79 5.43 17.00
C GLY A 336 8.84 5.14 15.85
N GLY A 337 7.57 5.51 15.95
CA GLY A 337 6.61 5.41 14.86
C GLY A 337 6.97 6.33 13.69
N PRO A 338 6.76 5.88 12.45
CA PRO A 338 7.07 6.64 11.25
C PRO A 338 5.93 7.62 10.90
N TYR A 339 6.26 8.71 10.21
CA TYR A 339 5.26 9.68 9.76
C TYR A 339 4.53 9.21 8.49
N ILE A 340 5.26 8.81 7.44
CA ILE A 340 4.66 8.47 6.14
C ILE A 340 4.83 6.99 5.79
N PRO A 341 6.05 6.41 5.74
CA PRO A 341 6.21 5.03 5.33
C PRO A 341 5.50 4.07 6.29
N THR A 342 4.69 3.18 5.77
CA THR A 342 4.12 2.09 6.56
C THR A 342 5.21 1.10 6.94
N PRO A 343 5.34 0.67 8.19
CA PRO A 343 6.29 -0.36 8.60
C PRO A 343 6.07 -1.69 7.88
N ILE A 344 7.06 -2.58 7.96
CA ILE A 344 6.94 -3.94 7.45
C ILE A 344 7.35 -4.96 8.50
N ILE A 345 6.56 -6.02 8.64
CA ILE A 345 6.95 -7.21 9.41
C ILE A 345 7.55 -8.21 8.43
N TYR A 346 8.79 -8.63 8.70
CA TYR A 346 9.44 -9.66 7.92
C TYR A 346 10.29 -10.57 8.82
N GLY A 347 9.96 -11.87 8.84
CA GLY A 347 10.43 -12.77 9.88
C GLY A 347 9.94 -12.34 11.27
N ASP A 348 10.82 -12.34 12.25
CA ASP A 348 10.51 -11.93 13.63
C ASP A 348 10.68 -10.43 13.89
N GLN A 349 10.90 -9.63 12.84
CA GLN A 349 11.20 -8.22 12.98
C GLN A 349 10.18 -7.31 12.36
N LEU A 350 9.90 -6.20 13.05
CA LEU A 350 9.20 -5.03 12.57
C LEU A 350 10.22 -3.98 12.14
N TYR A 351 10.29 -3.67 10.85
CA TYR A 351 11.16 -2.63 10.31
C TYR A 351 10.38 -1.34 10.15
N VAL A 352 10.86 -0.30 10.78
CA VAL A 352 10.23 1.02 10.82
C VAL A 352 11.17 2.03 10.17
N LEU A 353 10.74 2.60 9.04
CA LEU A 353 11.51 3.58 8.29
C LEU A 353 10.96 4.99 8.54
N GLY A 354 11.77 5.87 9.06
CA GLY A 354 11.46 7.30 9.18
C GLY A 354 11.60 8.03 7.83
N ILE A 355 10.87 9.14 7.70
CA ILE A 355 10.93 10.00 6.49
C ILE A 355 12.33 10.54 6.18
N ASN A 356 13.22 10.54 7.15
CA ASN A 356 14.60 11.01 7.06
C ASN A 356 15.62 9.89 6.84
N GLY A 357 15.16 8.67 6.53
CA GLY A 357 16.01 7.50 6.29
C GLY A 357 16.53 6.80 7.54
N VAL A 358 16.08 7.18 8.74
CA VAL A 358 16.39 6.38 9.95
C VAL A 358 15.53 5.13 9.92
N LEU A 359 16.19 3.97 9.89
CA LEU A 359 15.57 2.65 9.93
C LEU A 359 15.79 2.04 11.31
N ALA A 360 14.74 1.62 11.98
CA ALA A 360 14.83 0.85 13.22
C ALA A 360 14.17 -0.53 13.02
N ALA A 361 14.80 -1.58 13.54
CA ALA A 361 14.23 -2.90 13.60
C ALA A 361 13.88 -3.24 15.06
N TYR A 362 12.68 -3.77 15.24
CA TYR A 362 12.17 -4.20 16.55
C TYR A 362 11.82 -5.68 16.49
N ASN A 363 11.99 -6.40 17.58
CA ASN A 363 11.35 -7.71 17.72
C ASN A 363 9.83 -7.51 17.75
N VAL A 364 9.12 -8.13 16.83
CA VAL A 364 7.68 -7.90 16.65
C VAL A 364 6.84 -8.35 17.86
N ARG A 365 7.32 -9.34 18.63
CA ARG A 365 6.61 -9.90 19.79
C ARG A 365 6.82 -9.10 21.06
N SER A 366 8.06 -8.61 21.29
CA SER A 366 8.43 -7.91 22.53
C SER A 366 8.46 -6.39 22.40
N GLY A 367 8.57 -5.84 21.18
CA GLY A 367 8.77 -4.42 20.95
C GLY A 367 10.20 -3.95 21.27
N GLU A 368 11.12 -4.86 21.61
CA GLU A 368 12.50 -4.52 21.87
C GLU A 368 13.22 -4.10 20.58
N ARG A 369 13.93 -2.98 20.60
CA ARG A 369 14.68 -2.51 19.45
C ARG A 369 15.95 -3.33 19.25
N VAL A 370 16.05 -4.02 18.11
CA VAL A 370 17.18 -4.89 17.76
C VAL A 370 18.36 -4.06 17.25
N TYR A 371 18.09 -3.12 16.31
CA TYR A 371 19.09 -2.18 15.82
C TYR A 371 18.44 -0.90 15.29
N GLN A 372 19.28 0.10 15.05
CA GLN A 372 18.95 1.31 14.32
C GLN A 372 20.07 1.65 13.36
N ALA A 373 19.73 2.04 12.14
CA ALA A 373 20.69 2.41 11.11
C ALA A 373 20.16 3.57 10.26
N ARG A 374 21.00 4.12 9.41
CA ARG A 374 20.60 5.11 8.40
C ARG A 374 20.64 4.48 7.03
N VAL A 375 19.55 4.59 6.28
CA VAL A 375 19.47 4.17 4.89
C VAL A 375 19.95 5.34 4.01
N GLY A 376 20.96 5.09 3.19
CA GLY A 376 21.57 6.10 2.33
C GLY A 376 22.29 7.23 3.09
N ASN A 377 22.55 8.32 2.39
CA ASN A 377 23.28 9.49 2.92
C ASN A 377 22.35 10.61 3.44
N GLY A 378 21.11 10.29 3.74
CA GLY A 378 20.02 11.24 3.94
C GLY A 378 19.10 11.23 2.73
N GLY A 379 18.03 11.99 2.77
CA GLY A 379 17.01 12.03 1.74
C GLY A 379 15.64 11.87 2.35
N SER A 380 14.63 11.95 1.51
CA SER A 380 13.24 11.87 1.93
C SER A 380 12.65 10.52 1.51
N PHE A 381 11.84 9.94 2.38
CA PHE A 381 11.21 8.65 2.14
C PHE A 381 9.70 8.76 2.32
N SER A 382 8.94 8.45 1.27
CA SER A 382 7.48 8.36 1.29
C SER A 382 6.97 6.96 0.95
N ALA A 383 7.66 6.26 0.06
CA ALA A 383 7.36 4.87 -0.26
C ALA A 383 7.56 3.96 0.97
N SER A 384 6.64 3.04 1.17
CA SER A 384 6.77 2.04 2.23
C SER A 384 7.76 0.95 1.83
N PRO A 385 8.50 0.35 2.78
CA PRO A 385 9.31 -0.83 2.53
C PRO A 385 8.50 -2.00 1.99
N VAL A 386 9.11 -2.79 1.10
CA VAL A 386 8.59 -4.09 0.66
C VAL A 386 9.67 -5.15 0.80
N ALA A 387 9.29 -6.42 0.99
CA ALA A 387 10.23 -7.50 1.25
C ALA A 387 9.96 -8.73 0.37
N ALA A 388 11.04 -9.39 -0.02
CA ALA A 388 11.00 -10.68 -0.68
C ALA A 388 12.38 -11.35 -0.61
N ASP A 389 12.39 -12.68 -0.58
CA ASP A 389 13.61 -13.50 -0.74
C ASP A 389 14.74 -13.07 0.24
N GLY A 390 14.39 -12.86 1.51
CA GLY A 390 15.33 -12.46 2.54
C GLY A 390 15.86 -11.02 2.44
N LYS A 391 15.27 -10.19 1.59
CA LYS A 391 15.69 -8.82 1.32
C LYS A 391 14.56 -7.82 1.56
N ILE A 392 14.93 -6.60 1.92
CA ILE A 392 14.03 -5.46 2.05
C ILE A 392 14.43 -4.39 1.06
N TYR A 393 13.45 -3.83 0.37
CA TYR A 393 13.58 -2.80 -0.65
C TYR A 393 12.94 -1.51 -0.15
N VAL A 394 13.69 -0.42 -0.20
CA VAL A 394 13.29 0.90 0.29
C VAL A 394 13.58 1.94 -0.79
N ALA A 395 12.56 2.63 -1.27
CA ALA A 395 12.73 3.68 -2.28
C ALA A 395 12.76 5.06 -1.63
N SER A 396 13.77 5.86 -1.95
CA SER A 396 13.81 7.29 -1.63
C SER A 396 13.03 8.11 -2.66
N GLU A 397 12.65 9.31 -2.29
CA GLU A 397 11.98 10.25 -3.21
C GLU A 397 12.89 10.71 -4.35
N ASP A 398 14.22 10.71 -4.15
CA ASP A 398 15.19 11.02 -5.18
C ASP A 398 15.32 9.91 -6.25
N GLY A 399 14.72 8.74 -5.98
CA GLY A 399 14.66 7.62 -6.90
C GLY A 399 15.76 6.59 -6.71
N ASP A 400 16.43 6.60 -5.57
CA ASP A 400 17.32 5.50 -5.19
C ASP A 400 16.53 4.40 -4.50
N ILE A 401 16.72 3.16 -4.90
CA ILE A 401 16.17 1.99 -4.22
C ILE A 401 17.31 1.25 -3.52
N PHE A 402 17.24 1.27 -2.20
CA PHE A 402 18.18 0.58 -1.31
C PHE A 402 17.69 -0.84 -1.08
N VAL A 403 18.60 -1.80 -1.25
CA VAL A 403 18.35 -3.22 -0.98
C VAL A 403 19.23 -3.64 0.18
N PHE A 404 18.63 -4.12 1.24
CA PHE A 404 19.37 -4.63 2.38
C PHE A 404 18.85 -6.00 2.82
N LYS A 405 19.72 -6.77 3.46
CA LYS A 405 19.38 -8.08 3.97
C LYS A 405 18.45 -7.95 5.18
N ALA A 406 17.40 -8.74 5.19
CA ALA A 406 16.59 -8.87 6.39
C ALA A 406 17.33 -9.67 7.44
N GLY A 407 17.25 -9.25 8.71
CA GLY A 407 17.93 -9.96 9.79
C GLY A 407 18.24 -9.08 11.00
N PRO A 408 19.04 -9.59 11.95
CA PRO A 408 19.29 -8.92 13.22
C PRO A 408 20.28 -7.74 13.14
N ALA A 409 20.83 -7.45 11.97
CA ALA A 409 21.73 -6.34 11.72
C ALA A 409 21.47 -5.70 10.36
N TYR A 410 21.77 -4.41 10.22
CA TYR A 410 21.68 -3.72 8.94
C TYR A 410 22.86 -4.09 8.05
N GLU A 411 22.57 -4.67 6.89
CA GLU A 411 23.54 -5.01 5.84
C GLU A 411 23.04 -4.51 4.49
N LEU A 412 23.58 -3.38 4.01
CA LEU A 412 23.25 -2.83 2.70
C LEU A 412 23.89 -3.71 1.61
N LEU A 413 23.06 -4.25 0.71
CA LEU A 413 23.49 -5.09 -0.40
C LEU A 413 23.71 -4.28 -1.70
N ALA A 414 22.85 -3.28 -1.94
CA ALA A 414 22.95 -2.42 -3.12
C ALA A 414 22.16 -1.11 -2.96
N THR A 415 22.56 -0.12 -3.76
CA THR A 415 21.80 1.09 -4.06
C THR A 415 21.61 1.16 -5.57
N ASN A 416 20.35 1.29 -6.03
CA ASN A 416 19.98 1.23 -7.44
C ASN A 416 19.21 2.50 -7.83
N ALA A 417 19.82 3.34 -8.67
CA ALA A 417 19.21 4.58 -9.14
C ALA A 417 18.16 4.32 -10.23
N MET A 418 16.96 4.87 -10.07
CA MET A 418 15.89 4.80 -11.08
C MET A 418 15.94 5.98 -12.07
N GLY A 419 16.74 7.01 -11.78
CA GLY A 419 16.89 8.19 -12.64
C GLY A 419 15.66 9.11 -12.68
N GLN A 420 14.73 8.91 -11.76
CA GLN A 420 13.54 9.76 -11.59
C GLN A 420 12.95 9.60 -10.19
N VAL A 421 12.14 10.56 -9.79
CA VAL A 421 11.43 10.54 -8.51
C VAL A 421 10.60 9.26 -8.37
N VAL A 422 10.68 8.61 -7.20
CA VAL A 422 9.88 7.43 -6.81
C VAL A 422 9.18 7.72 -5.49
N MET A 423 7.87 7.93 -5.56
CA MET A 423 7.02 8.19 -4.40
C MET A 423 6.11 7.00 -4.06
N ALA A 424 5.83 6.18 -5.06
CA ALA A 424 4.96 5.01 -4.95
C ALA A 424 5.69 3.83 -4.30
N THR A 425 5.01 3.11 -3.45
CA THR A 425 5.50 1.82 -2.91
C THR A 425 5.59 0.80 -4.04
N PRO A 426 6.73 0.13 -4.24
CA PRO A 426 6.86 -0.91 -5.26
C PRO A 426 5.92 -2.10 -5.01
N ALA A 427 5.56 -2.81 -6.08
CA ALA A 427 4.90 -4.12 -6.00
C ALA A 427 5.89 -5.24 -6.35
N ILE A 428 5.72 -6.42 -5.78
CA ILE A 428 6.55 -7.59 -6.10
C ILE A 428 5.64 -8.75 -6.52
N SER A 429 5.95 -9.36 -7.67
CA SER A 429 5.18 -10.47 -8.20
C SER A 429 6.11 -11.45 -8.93
N ASN A 430 6.18 -12.71 -8.47
CA ASN A 430 7.02 -13.78 -9.05
C ASN A 430 8.48 -13.33 -9.26
N GLY A 431 9.08 -12.72 -8.27
CA GLY A 431 10.48 -12.26 -8.33
C GLY A 431 10.70 -10.97 -9.14
N VAL A 432 9.66 -10.41 -9.75
CA VAL A 432 9.72 -9.14 -10.48
C VAL A 432 9.23 -8.00 -9.60
N ILE A 433 10.03 -6.94 -9.52
CA ILE A 433 9.70 -5.71 -8.79
C ILE A 433 9.13 -4.71 -9.79
N ILE A 434 7.89 -4.29 -9.58
CA ILE A 434 7.24 -3.25 -10.39
C ILE A 434 7.40 -1.93 -9.66
N VAL A 435 8.13 -1.01 -10.27
CA VAL A 435 8.42 0.31 -9.72
C VAL A 435 7.69 1.36 -10.54
N ARG A 436 6.89 2.19 -9.88
CA ARG A 436 6.32 3.38 -10.50
C ARG A 436 7.19 4.59 -10.15
N GLY A 437 7.87 5.13 -11.15
CA GLY A 437 8.46 6.46 -11.09
C GLY A 437 7.45 7.54 -11.53
N LEU A 438 7.87 8.80 -11.48
CA LEU A 438 6.98 9.92 -11.85
C LEU A 438 6.56 9.88 -13.32
N LYS A 439 7.42 9.38 -14.21
CA LYS A 439 7.20 9.36 -15.67
C LYS A 439 6.91 7.97 -16.21
N ASP A 440 7.51 6.95 -15.61
CA ASP A 440 7.54 5.59 -16.16
C ASP A 440 7.16 4.55 -15.11
N VAL A 441 6.68 3.42 -15.60
CA VAL A 441 6.57 2.17 -14.83
C VAL A 441 7.68 1.24 -15.31
N PHE A 442 8.38 0.61 -14.38
CA PHE A 442 9.47 -0.32 -14.64
C PHE A 442 9.14 -1.71 -14.12
N ALA A 443 9.55 -2.74 -14.84
CA ALA A 443 9.67 -4.08 -14.29
C ALA A 443 11.15 -4.42 -14.13
N ILE A 444 11.54 -4.71 -12.90
CA ILE A 444 12.90 -5.07 -12.52
C ILE A 444 12.91 -6.56 -12.20
N GLY A 445 13.74 -7.33 -12.87
CA GLY A 445 13.85 -8.77 -12.69
C GLY A 445 15.18 -9.28 -13.17
N MET A 446 15.56 -10.48 -12.74
CA MET A 446 16.76 -11.12 -13.25
C MET A 446 16.53 -11.48 -14.73
N LYS A 447 17.43 -11.01 -15.59
CA LYS A 447 17.48 -11.47 -16.99
C LYS A 447 18.15 -12.84 -17.03
N PRO A 448 17.65 -13.76 -17.90
CA PRO A 448 18.24 -15.08 -18.08
C PRO A 448 19.71 -15.02 -18.47
#